data_5f2d64a34b7fa8ba470e67e877f97539
#
_entry.id   5f2d64a34b7fa8ba470e67e877f97539
#
_cell.length_a   1.000
_cell.length_b   1.000
_cell.length_c   1.000
_cell.angle_alpha   90.00
_cell.angle_beta   90.00
_cell.angle_gamma   90.00
#
_symmetry.space_group_name_H-M   'P 1'
#
loop_
_entity.id
_entity.type
_entity.pdbx_description
1 polymer ?
#
loop_
_entity_poly.entity_id
_entity_poly.type
_entity_poly.pdbx_seq_one_letter_code
_entity_poly.pdbx_strand_id
1 'polypeptide(L)'
;QTAHQSMFFSITKREEGIVCESYSTDASYEYITSVKIGSISNPSEGNVYSDFSDMKTSIKPGEVLDLNVECEGGSLYIGAWVDWNGNGSFDEAGEFIGYLPKGSIKVSIPDEAVVVPGERRLRIIASYEDILSACGQYGYGETEDYTLVVEHSDNSPIIKPGLSIIDSYQSFDVRPVTLEIKNEGSA
;
A
#
# COMPACT_ATOMS: atom_id res chain seq x y z
N GLN A 1 -21.03 -31.54 31.04
CA GLN A 1 -20.19 -30.36 31.28
C GLN A 1 -19.80 -29.80 29.94
N THR A 2 -20.42 -28.68 29.55
CA THR A 2 -20.08 -27.93 28.34
C THR A 2 -18.90 -27.03 28.69
N ALA A 3 -17.75 -27.30 28.11
CA ALA A 3 -16.59 -26.43 28.26
C ALA A 3 -16.84 -25.14 27.46
N HIS A 4 -17.01 -24.03 28.16
CA HIS A 4 -17.00 -22.71 27.55
C HIS A 4 -15.55 -22.28 27.24
N GLN A 5 -15.22 -22.23 25.98
CA GLN A 5 -13.94 -21.70 25.53
C GLN A 5 -14.10 -20.21 25.27
N SER A 6 -13.51 -19.40 26.14
CA SER A 6 -13.51 -17.95 25.96
C SER A 6 -12.40 -17.58 24.97
N MET A 7 -12.75 -17.04 23.82
CA MET A 7 -11.82 -16.52 22.84
C MET A 7 -11.75 -15.00 23.01
N PHE A 8 -10.56 -14.47 23.28
CA PHE A 8 -10.34 -13.04 23.35
C PHE A 8 -9.82 -12.55 22.00
N PHE A 9 -10.56 -11.62 21.38
CA PHE A 9 -10.11 -10.93 20.18
C PHE A 9 -9.70 -9.51 20.59
N SER A 10 -8.52 -9.12 20.24
CA SER A 10 -8.10 -7.73 20.28
C SER A 10 -8.25 -7.15 18.88
N ILE A 11 -9.21 -6.24 18.68
CA ILE A 11 -9.32 -5.46 17.45
C ILE A 11 -8.50 -4.21 17.69
N THR A 12 -7.26 -4.20 17.25
CA THR A 12 -6.46 -2.98 17.16
C THR A 12 -6.77 -2.31 15.82
N LYS A 13 -7.25 -1.08 15.85
CA LYS A 13 -7.24 -0.23 14.66
C LYS A 13 -5.76 -0.08 14.28
N ARG A 14 -5.39 -0.57 13.10
CA ARG A 14 -4.08 -0.30 12.56
C ARG A 14 -4.03 1.19 12.23
N GLU A 15 -3.15 1.92 12.87
CA GLU A 15 -2.83 3.28 12.43
C GLU A 15 -1.98 3.16 11.18
N GLU A 16 -2.35 3.90 10.13
CA GLU A 16 -1.51 4.02 8.95
C GLU A 16 -0.23 4.74 9.36
N GLY A 17 0.91 4.18 8.98
CA GLY A 17 2.21 4.76 9.26
C GLY A 17 2.40 6.06 8.47
N ILE A 18 3.15 6.98 9.04
CA ILE A 18 3.62 8.15 8.28
C ILE A 18 4.65 7.64 7.27
N VAL A 19 4.37 7.88 5.99
CA VAL A 19 5.27 7.48 4.91
C VAL A 19 6.61 8.22 5.05
N CYS A 20 7.72 7.50 4.98
CA CYS A 20 9.05 8.07 5.08
C CYS A 20 9.31 9.08 3.95
N GLU A 21 10.05 10.14 4.25
CA GLU A 21 10.44 11.13 3.24
C GLU A 21 11.39 10.52 2.18
N SER A 22 11.24 10.95 0.94
CA SER A 22 12.12 10.61 -0.18
C SER A 22 12.14 11.75 -1.16
N TYR A 23 13.33 12.24 -1.51
CA TYR A 23 13.48 13.33 -2.48
C TYR A 23 14.91 13.42 -3.00
N SER A 24 15.06 13.95 -4.22
CA SER A 24 16.36 14.30 -4.77
C SER A 24 16.80 15.71 -4.36
N THR A 25 18.05 16.02 -4.61
CA THR A 25 18.56 17.40 -4.47
C THR A 25 18.39 18.22 -5.74
N ASP A 26 18.25 17.56 -6.90
CA ASP A 26 18.16 18.19 -8.21
C ASP A 26 17.40 17.28 -9.19
N ALA A 27 16.39 17.83 -9.85
CA ALA A 27 15.60 17.20 -10.91
C ALA A 27 15.69 17.95 -12.23
N SER A 28 16.73 18.74 -12.44
CA SER A 28 16.84 19.62 -13.63
C SER A 28 17.04 18.84 -14.94
N TYR A 29 17.63 17.65 -14.87
CA TYR A 29 17.99 16.84 -16.04
C TYR A 29 17.43 15.42 -16.00
N GLU A 30 17.26 14.87 -14.81
CA GLU A 30 16.79 13.51 -14.57
C GLU A 30 15.47 13.58 -13.80
N TYR A 31 14.37 13.19 -14.44
CA TYR A 31 13.05 13.19 -13.82
C TYR A 31 12.08 12.26 -14.54
N ILE A 32 10.98 11.96 -13.87
CA ILE A 32 9.89 11.15 -14.40
C ILE A 32 9.00 12.04 -15.28
N THR A 33 8.65 11.55 -16.47
CA THR A 33 7.79 12.27 -17.42
C THR A 33 6.42 11.62 -17.59
N SER A 34 6.30 10.34 -17.23
CA SER A 34 5.02 9.63 -17.30
C SER A 34 5.04 8.37 -16.44
N VAL A 35 3.94 8.15 -15.71
CA VAL A 35 3.68 6.88 -15.00
C VAL A 35 2.34 6.31 -15.44
N LYS A 36 2.32 5.00 -15.78
CA LYS A 36 1.10 4.26 -16.12
C LYS A 36 1.05 2.96 -15.34
N ILE A 37 -0.04 2.76 -14.57
CA ILE A 37 -0.36 1.51 -13.89
C ILE A 37 -1.87 1.42 -13.66
N GLY A 38 -2.49 0.32 -14.08
CA GLY A 38 -3.95 0.17 -13.99
C GLY A 38 -4.69 1.32 -14.66
N SER A 39 -5.51 2.05 -13.90
CA SER A 39 -6.22 3.25 -14.37
C SER A 39 -5.41 4.54 -14.26
N ILE A 40 -4.28 4.54 -13.58
CA ILE A 40 -3.38 5.71 -13.48
C ILE A 40 -2.68 5.88 -14.82
N SER A 41 -2.75 7.13 -15.36
CA SER A 41 -1.97 7.60 -16.50
C SER A 41 -1.62 9.05 -16.23
N ASN A 42 -0.43 9.29 -15.73
CA ASN A 42 0.04 10.60 -15.28
C ASN A 42 1.24 11.07 -16.11
N PRO A 43 1.07 12.01 -17.04
CA PRO A 43 2.18 12.81 -17.54
C PRO A 43 2.56 13.84 -16.49
N SER A 44 3.84 13.94 -16.14
CA SER A 44 4.36 14.84 -15.11
C SER A 44 5.51 15.73 -15.63
N GLU A 45 5.79 16.78 -14.90
CA GLU A 45 6.97 17.63 -15.08
C GLU A 45 7.94 17.36 -13.93
N GLY A 46 9.24 17.56 -14.17
CA GLY A 46 10.29 17.27 -13.21
C GLY A 46 10.18 18.05 -11.90
N ASN A 47 10.27 17.34 -10.79
CA ASN A 47 10.35 17.87 -9.44
C ASN A 47 11.23 16.96 -8.58
N VAL A 48 11.77 17.47 -7.49
CA VAL A 48 12.57 16.66 -6.55
C VAL A 48 11.73 15.61 -5.81
N TYR A 49 10.44 15.94 -5.59
CA TYR A 49 9.40 15.06 -5.07
C TYR A 49 8.03 15.52 -5.55
N SER A 50 7.22 14.59 -6.01
CA SER A 50 5.83 14.84 -6.41
C SER A 50 4.88 13.89 -5.69
N ASP A 51 3.93 14.47 -4.95
CA ASP A 51 2.86 13.70 -4.30
C ASP A 51 1.63 13.62 -5.21
N PHE A 52 1.46 12.47 -5.85
CA PHE A 52 0.27 12.11 -6.62
C PHE A 52 -0.58 11.05 -5.91
N SER A 53 -0.55 11.01 -4.58
CA SER A 53 -1.30 10.03 -3.80
C SER A 53 -2.82 10.12 -3.94
N ASP A 54 -3.33 11.24 -4.44
CA ASP A 54 -4.74 11.36 -4.81
C ASP A 54 -5.08 10.60 -6.10
N MET A 55 -4.09 10.26 -6.93
CA MET A 55 -4.27 9.41 -8.09
C MET A 55 -4.25 7.94 -7.66
N LYS A 56 -5.37 7.27 -7.89
CA LYS A 56 -5.63 5.93 -7.35
C LYS A 56 -6.01 4.93 -8.44
N THR A 57 -5.59 3.69 -8.28
CA THR A 57 -6.09 2.55 -9.07
C THR A 57 -6.47 1.40 -8.16
N SER A 58 -7.63 0.80 -8.43
CA SER A 58 -8.07 -0.42 -7.74
C SER A 58 -7.29 -1.62 -8.25
N ILE A 59 -6.92 -2.50 -7.31
CA ILE A 59 -6.19 -3.73 -7.57
C ILE A 59 -6.76 -4.87 -6.73
N LYS A 60 -6.60 -6.10 -7.19
CA LYS A 60 -7.05 -7.30 -6.48
C LYS A 60 -5.85 -8.12 -5.97
N PRO A 61 -5.97 -8.74 -4.79
CA PRO A 61 -4.98 -9.72 -4.36
C PRO A 61 -4.73 -10.80 -5.42
N GLY A 62 -3.46 -11.14 -5.64
CA GLY A 62 -3.04 -12.11 -6.66
C GLY A 62 -3.04 -11.58 -8.10
N GLU A 63 -3.47 -10.35 -8.35
CA GLU A 63 -3.41 -9.72 -9.66
C GLU A 63 -1.98 -9.35 -10.06
N VAL A 64 -1.73 -9.20 -11.35
CA VAL A 64 -0.46 -8.70 -11.90
C VAL A 64 -0.74 -7.54 -12.84
N LEU A 65 -0.15 -6.40 -12.56
CA LEU A 65 -0.25 -5.19 -13.39
C LEU A 65 1.08 -4.85 -14.05
N ASP A 66 1.01 -4.20 -15.21
CA ASP A 66 2.17 -3.59 -15.84
C ASP A 66 2.34 -2.15 -15.33
N LEU A 67 3.49 -1.88 -14.70
CA LEU A 67 3.96 -0.53 -14.37
C LEU A 67 4.89 -0.07 -15.48
N ASN A 68 4.58 1.06 -16.11
CA ASN A 68 5.40 1.70 -17.11
C ASN A 68 5.76 3.11 -16.64
N VAL A 69 7.05 3.44 -16.72
CA VAL A 69 7.61 4.73 -16.31
C VAL A 69 8.46 5.28 -17.45
N GLU A 70 8.20 6.50 -17.87
CA GLU A 70 9.01 7.23 -18.83
C GLU A 70 9.76 8.34 -18.08
N CYS A 71 11.01 8.56 -18.42
CA CYS A 71 11.86 9.54 -17.79
C CYS A 71 12.59 10.38 -18.84
N GLU A 72 12.88 11.64 -18.49
CA GLU A 72 13.90 12.45 -19.16
C GLU A 72 15.25 12.21 -18.49
N GLY A 73 16.34 12.35 -19.26
CA GLY A 73 17.70 12.16 -18.77
C GLY A 73 18.43 11.00 -19.45
N GLY A 74 19.61 10.70 -18.94
CA GLY A 74 20.51 9.70 -19.51
C GLY A 74 20.21 8.27 -19.05
N SER A 75 21.24 7.57 -18.56
CA SER A 75 21.07 6.23 -17.98
C SER A 75 20.59 6.35 -16.55
N LEU A 76 19.30 6.10 -16.32
CA LEU A 76 18.68 6.19 -14.99
C LEU A 76 18.45 4.80 -14.40
N TYR A 77 18.62 4.72 -13.09
CA TYR A 77 18.05 3.66 -12.28
C TYR A 77 16.61 4.04 -11.95
N ILE A 78 15.66 3.18 -12.28
CA ILE A 78 14.26 3.37 -11.92
C ILE A 78 13.87 2.24 -11.00
N GLY A 79 13.50 2.56 -9.77
CA GLY A 79 13.04 1.60 -8.76
C GLY A 79 11.59 1.82 -8.38
N ALA A 80 10.89 0.75 -8.02
CA ALA A 80 9.52 0.81 -7.52
C ALA A 80 9.37 0.04 -6.22
N TRP A 81 8.58 0.59 -5.31
CA TRP A 81 8.24 0.01 -4.00
C TRP A 81 6.75 0.16 -3.73
N VAL A 82 6.20 -0.79 -2.98
CA VAL A 82 4.82 -0.69 -2.46
C VAL A 82 4.81 -1.03 -0.98
N ASP A 83 4.32 -0.11 -0.16
CA ASP A 83 4.08 -0.32 1.26
C ASP A 83 2.82 -1.21 1.43
N TRP A 84 2.99 -2.54 1.30
CA TRP A 84 1.89 -3.48 1.33
C TRP A 84 1.21 -3.58 2.69
N ASN A 85 1.92 -3.29 3.72
CA ASN A 85 1.41 -3.42 5.08
C ASN A 85 0.88 -2.09 5.66
N GLY A 86 1.11 -0.95 4.99
CA GLY A 86 0.60 0.38 5.40
C GLY A 86 1.29 0.94 6.64
N ASN A 87 2.55 0.56 6.90
CA ASN A 87 3.28 1.04 8.09
C ASN A 87 4.10 2.32 7.83
N GLY A 88 4.16 2.79 6.56
CA GLY A 88 4.91 3.96 6.14
C GLY A 88 6.39 3.71 5.83
N SER A 89 6.86 2.47 5.98
CA SER A 89 8.18 1.99 5.55
C SER A 89 8.07 1.20 4.24
N PHE A 90 9.20 0.85 3.64
CA PHE A 90 9.29 0.00 2.44
C PHE A 90 10.39 -1.06 2.60
N ASP A 91 10.69 -1.43 3.85
CA ASP A 91 11.85 -2.26 4.20
C ASP A 91 11.50 -3.75 4.30
N GLU A 92 10.22 -4.10 4.28
CA GLU A 92 9.80 -5.48 4.43
C GLU A 92 9.93 -6.28 3.14
N ALA A 93 10.02 -7.59 3.31
CA ALA A 93 10.15 -8.51 2.19
C ALA A 93 8.95 -8.41 1.24
N GLY A 94 9.21 -8.19 -0.05
CA GLY A 94 8.19 -8.06 -1.09
C GLY A 94 7.69 -6.63 -1.32
N GLU A 95 8.14 -5.64 -0.56
CA GLU A 95 7.80 -4.23 -0.78
C GLU A 95 8.67 -3.57 -1.84
N PHE A 96 9.92 -3.98 -1.98
CA PHE A 96 10.69 -3.66 -3.18
C PHE A 96 10.21 -4.50 -4.35
N ILE A 97 9.57 -3.87 -5.33
CA ILE A 97 9.05 -4.52 -6.53
C ILE A 97 10.18 -4.86 -7.49
N GLY A 98 11.16 -3.97 -7.60
CA GLY A 98 12.34 -4.17 -8.44
C GLY A 98 12.77 -2.92 -9.18
N TYR A 99 13.86 -3.07 -9.94
CA TYR A 99 14.27 -2.06 -10.91
C TYR A 99 13.52 -2.24 -12.22
N LEU A 100 13.23 -1.14 -12.91
CA LEU A 100 12.51 -1.11 -14.17
C LEU A 100 13.51 -1.00 -15.34
N PRO A 101 14.05 -2.12 -15.86
CA PRO A 101 14.89 -2.07 -17.05
C PRO A 101 14.04 -1.57 -18.21
N LYS A 102 14.46 -0.48 -18.84
CA LYS A 102 13.73 0.17 -19.93
C LYS A 102 12.36 0.75 -19.50
N GLY A 103 12.20 1.10 -18.23
CA GLY A 103 11.01 1.77 -17.73
C GLY A 103 9.76 0.88 -17.56
N SER A 104 9.88 -0.45 -17.53
CA SER A 104 8.73 -1.33 -17.38
C SER A 104 9.02 -2.51 -16.45
N ILE A 105 8.05 -2.83 -15.58
CA ILE A 105 8.08 -4.01 -14.70
C ILE A 105 6.66 -4.50 -14.43
N LYS A 106 6.53 -5.80 -14.10
CA LYS A 106 5.28 -6.36 -13.59
C LYS A 106 5.22 -6.23 -12.07
N VAL A 107 4.13 -5.62 -11.59
CA VAL A 107 3.79 -5.53 -10.17
C VAL A 107 2.88 -6.70 -9.85
N SER A 108 3.38 -7.67 -9.09
CA SER A 108 2.59 -8.79 -8.59
C SER A 108 2.01 -8.42 -7.24
N ILE A 109 0.68 -8.30 -7.16
CA ILE A 109 -0.01 -7.99 -5.92
C ILE A 109 0.00 -9.25 -5.04
N PRO A 110 0.46 -9.16 -3.77
CA PRO A 110 0.45 -10.31 -2.88
C PRO A 110 -0.95 -10.86 -2.65
N ASP A 111 -1.02 -12.14 -2.26
CA ASP A 111 -2.27 -12.78 -1.86
C ASP A 111 -2.85 -12.13 -0.59
N GLU A 112 -4.16 -12.29 -0.36
CA GLU A 112 -4.87 -11.75 0.82
C GLU A 112 -4.26 -12.10 2.17
N ALA A 113 -3.51 -13.19 2.24
CA ALA A 113 -2.81 -13.57 3.48
C ALA A 113 -1.68 -12.59 3.85
N VAL A 114 -1.21 -11.78 2.91
CA VAL A 114 -0.06 -10.87 3.05
C VAL A 114 -0.49 -9.42 2.96
N VAL A 115 -1.39 -9.08 2.01
CA VAL A 115 -1.84 -7.72 1.80
C VAL A 115 -3.17 -7.46 2.49
N VAL A 116 -3.24 -6.36 3.23
CA VAL A 116 -4.49 -5.93 3.89
C VAL A 116 -5.26 -5.01 2.93
N PRO A 117 -6.58 -5.20 2.73
CA PRO A 117 -7.39 -4.28 1.93
C PRO A 117 -7.29 -2.82 2.39
N GLY A 118 -7.37 -1.89 1.44
CA GLY A 118 -7.25 -0.47 1.68
C GLY A 118 -6.18 0.20 0.82
N GLU A 119 -5.86 1.45 1.13
CA GLU A 119 -4.89 2.24 0.39
C GLU A 119 -3.46 1.81 0.71
N ARG A 120 -2.64 1.66 -0.34
CA ARG A 120 -1.24 1.28 -0.25
C ARG A 120 -0.42 2.26 -1.07
N ARG A 121 0.68 2.73 -0.49
CA ARG A 121 1.58 3.67 -1.17
C ARG A 121 2.42 2.94 -2.20
N LEU A 122 2.34 3.38 -3.45
CA LEU A 122 3.27 3.05 -4.50
C LEU A 122 4.26 4.20 -4.63
N ARG A 123 5.55 3.93 -4.50
CA ARG A 123 6.64 4.88 -4.68
C ARG A 123 7.48 4.49 -5.88
N ILE A 124 7.79 5.47 -6.71
CA ILE A 124 8.68 5.34 -7.87
C ILE A 124 9.80 6.34 -7.70
N ILE A 125 11.04 5.88 -7.87
CA ILE A 125 12.22 6.73 -7.86
C ILE A 125 12.94 6.54 -9.17
N ALA A 126 13.23 7.64 -9.87
CA ALA A 126 14.17 7.68 -10.97
C ALA A 126 15.41 8.45 -10.52
N SER A 127 16.60 7.86 -10.65
CA SER A 127 17.84 8.49 -10.20
C SER A 127 18.99 8.22 -11.16
N TYR A 128 19.90 9.16 -11.27
CA TYR A 128 21.17 8.95 -11.96
C TYR A 128 22.10 8.03 -11.16
N GLU A 129 21.96 8.00 -9.84
CA GLU A 129 22.72 7.17 -8.93
C GLU A 129 21.96 5.88 -8.60
N ASP A 130 22.69 4.85 -8.16
CA ASP A 130 22.07 3.60 -7.72
C ASP A 130 21.16 3.83 -6.50
N ILE A 131 19.93 3.30 -6.57
CA ILE A 131 18.89 3.52 -5.56
C ILE A 131 18.93 2.35 -4.58
N LEU A 132 19.42 2.60 -3.37
CA LEU A 132 19.55 1.57 -2.34
C LEU A 132 18.37 1.54 -1.36
N SER A 133 17.53 2.59 -1.33
CA SER A 133 16.42 2.74 -0.39
C SER A 133 15.28 3.52 -1.01
N ALA A 134 14.05 3.20 -0.61
CA ALA A 134 12.86 4.01 -0.93
C ALA A 134 12.79 5.30 -0.13
N CYS A 135 13.58 5.44 0.94
CA CYS A 135 13.52 6.57 1.87
C CYS A 135 14.84 7.32 1.89
N GLY A 136 14.75 8.61 2.17
CA GLY A 136 15.90 9.49 2.34
C GLY A 136 16.18 10.40 1.17
N GLN A 137 17.25 11.15 1.29
CA GLN A 137 17.71 12.09 0.28
C GLN A 137 18.75 11.43 -0.63
N TYR A 138 18.69 11.73 -1.92
CA TYR A 138 19.67 11.29 -2.92
C TYR A 138 20.06 12.46 -3.85
N GLY A 139 20.96 12.23 -4.78
CA GLY A 139 21.55 13.28 -5.62
C GLY A 139 20.58 13.78 -6.70
N TYR A 140 20.67 13.18 -7.89
CA TYR A 140 19.92 13.62 -9.07
C TYR A 140 18.77 12.67 -9.37
N GLY A 141 17.59 13.24 -9.71
CA GLY A 141 16.42 12.44 -10.06
C GLY A 141 15.11 12.96 -9.48
N GLU A 142 14.10 12.11 -9.39
CA GLU A 142 12.76 12.42 -8.86
C GLU A 142 12.15 11.24 -8.13
N THR A 143 11.38 11.54 -7.06
CA THR A 143 10.46 10.59 -6.42
C THR A 143 9.03 10.98 -6.70
N GLU A 144 8.20 10.01 -7.10
CA GLU A 144 6.75 10.16 -7.22
C GLU A 144 6.01 9.12 -6.38
N ASP A 145 4.97 9.57 -5.68
CA ASP A 145 4.10 8.72 -4.86
C ASP A 145 2.68 8.65 -5.42
N TYR A 146 2.12 7.43 -5.48
CA TYR A 146 0.78 7.11 -5.95
C TYR A 146 0.04 6.21 -4.94
N THR A 147 -1.25 5.92 -5.19
CA THR A 147 -2.03 5.02 -4.34
C THR A 147 -2.60 3.84 -5.12
N LEU A 148 -2.31 2.64 -4.62
CA LEU A 148 -2.98 1.41 -5.01
C LEU A 148 -4.08 1.12 -3.99
N VAL A 149 -5.32 0.92 -4.44
CA VAL A 149 -6.45 0.56 -3.56
C VAL A 149 -6.66 -0.94 -3.66
N VAL A 150 -6.20 -1.67 -2.64
CA VAL A 150 -6.40 -3.12 -2.57
C VAL A 150 -7.85 -3.41 -2.20
N GLU A 151 -8.56 -4.05 -3.12
CA GLU A 151 -9.94 -4.47 -2.92
C GLU A 151 -10.02 -5.73 -2.05
N HIS A 152 -11.16 -5.94 -1.39
CA HIS A 152 -11.45 -7.25 -0.81
C HIS A 152 -11.66 -8.27 -1.93
N SER A 153 -11.17 -9.50 -1.76
CA SER A 153 -11.58 -10.55 -2.68
C SER A 153 -13.05 -10.89 -2.43
N ASP A 154 -13.78 -11.17 -3.52
CA ASP A 154 -15.20 -11.55 -3.44
C ASP A 154 -15.43 -12.87 -2.66
N ASN A 155 -14.36 -13.60 -2.34
CA ASN A 155 -14.39 -14.87 -1.59
C ASN A 155 -14.05 -14.72 -0.09
N SER A 156 -13.60 -13.55 0.34
CA SER A 156 -13.41 -13.31 1.78
C SER A 156 -14.77 -13.19 2.44
N PRO A 157 -15.06 -13.95 3.51
CA PRO A 157 -16.27 -13.75 4.26
C PRO A 157 -16.28 -12.32 4.79
N ILE A 158 -17.18 -11.49 4.28
CA ILE A 158 -17.41 -10.15 4.85
C ILE A 158 -17.99 -10.39 6.23
N ILE A 159 -17.15 -10.45 7.24
CA ILE A 159 -17.58 -10.40 8.61
C ILE A 159 -18.09 -8.98 8.82
N LYS A 160 -19.37 -8.76 8.56
CA LYS A 160 -20.05 -7.55 9.03
C LYS A 160 -20.22 -7.74 10.53
N PRO A 161 -19.46 -7.05 11.38
CA PRO A 161 -19.73 -7.08 12.80
C PRO A 161 -21.09 -6.44 13.01
N GLY A 162 -22.12 -7.23 13.15
CA GLY A 162 -23.38 -6.83 13.69
C GLY A 162 -23.17 -6.52 15.17
N LEU A 163 -22.59 -5.35 15.50
CA LEU A 163 -22.49 -4.88 16.85
C LEU A 163 -23.85 -4.36 17.26
N SER A 164 -24.71 -5.23 17.80
CA SER A 164 -25.88 -4.79 18.53
C SER A 164 -25.47 -4.66 20.01
N ILE A 165 -25.33 -3.43 20.48
CA ILE A 165 -25.25 -3.17 21.92
C ILE A 165 -26.65 -3.39 22.46
N ILE A 166 -26.88 -4.54 23.09
CA ILE A 166 -28.20 -4.93 23.62
C ILE A 166 -28.47 -4.25 24.97
N ASP A 167 -27.44 -3.69 25.64
CA ASP A 167 -27.64 -3.06 26.94
C ASP A 167 -26.61 -1.96 27.22
N SER A 168 -27.09 -0.78 27.58
CA SER A 168 -26.28 0.31 28.11
C SER A 168 -26.37 0.30 29.63
N TYR A 169 -25.43 -0.34 30.31
CA TYR A 169 -25.30 -0.23 31.75
C TYR A 169 -24.35 0.90 32.12
N GLN A 170 -24.84 1.89 32.84
CA GLN A 170 -24.02 2.87 33.55
C GLN A 170 -23.56 2.28 34.89
N SER A 171 -22.62 1.38 34.91
CA SER A 171 -21.87 1.01 36.10
C SER A 171 -20.46 0.63 35.75
N PHE A 172 -19.52 1.01 36.62
CA PHE A 172 -18.09 0.77 36.48
C PHE A 172 -17.65 -0.71 36.68
N ASP A 173 -18.57 -1.66 36.57
CA ASP A 173 -18.24 -3.08 36.62
C ASP A 173 -17.91 -3.57 35.21
N VAL A 174 -16.68 -4.01 35.03
CA VAL A 174 -16.21 -4.67 33.81
C VAL A 174 -16.93 -6.01 33.68
N ARG A 175 -18.01 -6.05 32.90
CA ARG A 175 -18.68 -7.31 32.57
C ARG A 175 -18.19 -7.82 31.21
N PRO A 176 -18.00 -9.13 31.05
CA PRO A 176 -17.64 -9.68 29.76
C PRO A 176 -18.76 -9.43 28.74
N VAL A 177 -18.42 -8.81 27.61
CA VAL A 177 -19.32 -8.69 26.47
C VAL A 177 -19.22 -9.98 25.67
N THR A 178 -20.36 -10.68 25.53
CA THR A 178 -20.41 -11.87 24.67
C THR A 178 -20.76 -11.42 23.26
N LEU A 179 -19.80 -11.60 22.34
CA LEU A 179 -20.03 -11.43 20.91
C LEU A 179 -20.51 -12.76 20.31
N GLU A 180 -21.75 -12.79 19.82
CA GLU A 180 -22.25 -13.91 19.04
C GLU A 180 -21.93 -13.67 17.57
N ILE A 181 -20.96 -14.39 17.03
CA ILE A 181 -20.61 -14.33 15.60
C ILE A 181 -21.46 -15.39 14.90
N LYS A 182 -22.45 -14.94 14.13
CA LYS A 182 -23.17 -15.80 13.20
C LYS A 182 -22.45 -15.81 11.86
N ASN A 183 -21.99 -16.97 11.45
CA ASN A 183 -21.53 -17.19 10.10
C ASN A 183 -22.76 -17.50 9.22
N GLU A 184 -23.21 -16.51 8.47
CA GLU A 184 -24.27 -16.68 7.46
C GLU A 184 -23.65 -17.07 6.09
N GLY A 185 -22.70 -17.99 6.09
CA GLY A 185 -22.22 -18.61 4.88
C GLY A 185 -23.32 -19.40 4.23
N SER A 186 -23.71 -19.02 3.03
CA SER A 186 -24.60 -19.82 2.17
C SER A 186 -23.92 -21.13 1.80
N ALA A 187 -24.67 -22.23 1.96
CA ALA A 187 -24.34 -23.53 1.44
C ALA A 187 -24.36 -23.55 -0.10
#